data_37f9d5c8da7a9848daaf8004101f1fe8
#
_entry.id   37f9d5c8da7a9848daaf8004101f1fe8
#
_cell.length_a   1.000
_cell.length_b   1.000
_cell.length_c   1.000
_cell.angle_alpha   90.00
_cell.angle_beta   90.00
_cell.angle_gamma   90.00
#
_symmetry.space_group_name_H-M   'P 1'
#
loop_
_entity.id
_entity.type
_entity.pdbx_description
1 polymer ?
#
loop_
_entity_poly.entity_id
_entity_poly.type
_entity_poly.pdbx_seq_one_letter_code
_entity_poly.pdbx_strand_id
1 'polypeptide(L)'
;ATIGKKTYTYPYAVISRTKDHVLDIIWTEYVRADMSDYERAVAAQDWLEKNVSVTGTSASDKDAFEKGKVNDTGFCNAYKTILSYYGMKVKVTAGNSHKENTVVIAGKTYTASTLKKESPVDKNYTTTTIPGVSLNKSTMILSIGKKGTFIPSGNKKAVTWTSSSKTVAVVDKKGKVTAKKAGTAVITMKTDGKTYQCRVCVNNKA
;
A
#
# COMPACT_ATOMS: atom_id res chain seq x y z
N ALA A 1 -7.80 -12.44 12.22
CA ALA A 1 -7.06 -11.38 12.91
C ALA A 1 -7.95 -10.17 13.11
N THR A 2 -7.82 -9.46 14.21
CA THR A 2 -8.56 -8.23 14.49
C THR A 2 -7.59 -7.06 14.45
N ILE A 3 -7.90 -6.04 13.66
CA ILE A 3 -7.15 -4.79 13.59
C ILE A 3 -8.12 -3.64 13.83
N GLY A 4 -7.91 -2.91 14.93
CA GLY A 4 -8.90 -1.97 15.42
C GLY A 4 -10.19 -2.71 15.81
N LYS A 5 -11.34 -2.19 15.41
CA LYS A 5 -12.66 -2.85 15.65
C LYS A 5 -13.08 -3.83 14.55
N LYS A 6 -12.25 -4.03 13.52
CA LYS A 6 -12.58 -4.88 12.36
C LYS A 6 -11.92 -6.24 12.49
N THR A 7 -12.72 -7.30 12.39
CA THR A 7 -12.22 -8.69 12.40
C THR A 7 -12.07 -9.18 10.98
N TYR A 8 -10.89 -9.70 10.67
CA TYR A 8 -10.57 -10.26 9.36
C TYR A 8 -10.48 -11.78 9.48
N THR A 9 -11.29 -12.48 8.71
CA THR A 9 -11.26 -13.94 8.63
C THR A 9 -10.49 -14.34 7.37
N TYR A 10 -9.33 -14.96 7.58
CA TYR A 10 -8.54 -15.52 6.50
C TYR A 10 -8.75 -17.02 6.45
N PRO A 11 -8.80 -17.66 5.28
CA PRO A 11 -9.04 -19.09 5.14
C PRO A 11 -7.88 -19.98 5.63
N TYR A 12 -6.82 -19.40 6.20
CA TYR A 12 -5.66 -20.14 6.71
C TYR A 12 -5.39 -19.77 8.17
N ALA A 13 -5.17 -20.82 8.98
CA ALA A 13 -5.04 -20.83 10.43
C ALA A 13 -4.15 -19.73 11.04
N VAL A 14 -4.54 -19.35 12.26
CA VAL A 14 -3.81 -18.52 13.23
C VAL A 14 -2.64 -17.74 12.65
N ILE A 15 -2.95 -16.59 12.10
CA ILE A 15 -1.94 -15.73 11.53
C ILE A 15 -1.36 -14.89 12.66
N SER A 16 -0.10 -15.12 12.98
CA SER A 16 0.65 -14.20 13.84
C SER A 16 0.58 -12.81 13.22
N ARG A 17 0.36 -11.78 14.04
CA ARG A 17 0.37 -10.38 13.62
C ARG A 17 1.80 -9.97 13.28
N THR A 18 2.33 -10.46 12.16
CA THR A 18 3.64 -10.06 11.66
C THR A 18 3.53 -8.75 10.90
N LYS A 19 4.61 -7.99 10.87
CA LYS A 19 4.74 -6.75 10.08
C LYS A 19 4.28 -6.94 8.64
N ASP A 20 4.75 -7.98 7.95
CA ASP A 20 4.44 -8.20 6.53
C ASP A 20 2.95 -8.47 6.32
N HIS A 21 2.35 -9.22 7.23
CA HIS A 21 0.93 -9.50 7.18
C HIS A 21 0.08 -8.26 7.40
N VAL A 22 0.47 -7.39 8.33
CA VAL A 22 -0.21 -6.12 8.56
C VAL A 22 -0.09 -5.21 7.34
N LEU A 23 1.08 -5.15 6.70
CA LEU A 23 1.27 -4.39 5.46
C LEU A 23 0.39 -4.90 4.32
N ASP A 24 0.19 -6.22 4.20
CA ASP A 24 -0.72 -6.82 3.23
C ASP A 24 -2.18 -6.41 3.49
N ILE A 25 -2.60 -6.38 4.75
CA ILE A 25 -3.94 -5.91 5.15
C ILE A 25 -4.12 -4.44 4.81
N ILE A 26 -3.15 -3.58 5.15
CA ILE A 26 -3.23 -2.15 4.85
C ILE A 26 -3.40 -1.96 3.35
N TRP A 27 -2.60 -2.64 2.53
CA TRP A 27 -2.71 -2.56 1.09
C TRP A 27 -4.07 -3.06 0.56
N THR A 28 -4.58 -4.13 1.11
CA THR A 28 -5.81 -4.77 0.62
C THR A 28 -7.06 -3.98 1.00
N GLU A 29 -7.09 -3.44 2.23
CA GLU A 29 -8.30 -2.86 2.81
C GLU A 29 -8.35 -1.33 2.75
N TYR A 30 -7.20 -0.66 2.67
CA TYR A 30 -7.11 0.79 2.75
C TYR A 30 -6.60 1.45 1.46
N VAL A 31 -6.05 0.67 0.53
CA VAL A 31 -5.52 1.18 -0.73
C VAL A 31 -6.26 0.59 -1.91
N ARG A 32 -6.82 1.45 -2.74
CA ARG A 32 -7.39 1.07 -4.04
C ARG A 32 -6.34 1.23 -5.14
N ALA A 33 -6.51 0.48 -6.22
CA ALA A 33 -5.61 0.54 -7.37
C ALA A 33 -5.59 1.92 -8.06
N ASP A 34 -6.71 2.64 -7.98
CA ASP A 34 -6.92 3.96 -8.59
C ASP A 34 -6.45 5.14 -7.73
N MET A 35 -6.04 4.91 -6.48
CA MET A 35 -5.53 5.96 -5.60
C MET A 35 -4.25 6.60 -6.17
N SER A 36 -4.19 7.92 -6.12
CA SER A 36 -2.97 8.69 -6.31
C SER A 36 -1.98 8.43 -5.17
N ASP A 37 -0.70 8.76 -5.38
CA ASP A 37 0.30 8.66 -4.32
C ASP A 37 -0.05 9.54 -3.11
N TYR A 38 -0.73 10.67 -3.34
CA TYR A 38 -1.24 11.53 -2.29
C TYR A 38 -2.28 10.81 -1.42
N GLU A 39 -3.30 10.23 -2.05
CA GLU A 39 -4.36 9.47 -1.35
C GLU A 39 -3.79 8.26 -0.58
N ARG A 40 -2.80 7.58 -1.15
CA ARG A 40 -2.09 6.48 -0.49
C ARG A 40 -1.34 6.96 0.76
N ALA A 41 -0.68 8.11 0.68
CA ALA A 41 0.04 8.68 1.82
C ALA A 41 -0.92 9.09 2.94
N VAL A 42 -2.07 9.68 2.61
CA VAL A 42 -3.13 9.99 3.58
C VAL A 42 -3.71 8.71 4.20
N ALA A 43 -4.04 7.71 3.39
CA ALA A 43 -4.57 6.43 3.88
C ALA A 43 -3.60 5.71 4.84
N ALA A 44 -2.29 5.77 4.56
CA ALA A 44 -1.27 5.23 5.45
C ALA A 44 -1.23 5.94 6.81
N GLN A 45 -1.34 7.27 6.80
CA GLN A 45 -1.38 8.06 8.03
C GLN A 45 -2.64 7.78 8.83
N ASP A 46 -3.81 7.74 8.19
CA ASP A 46 -5.08 7.42 8.82
C ASP A 46 -5.08 6.04 9.47
N TRP A 47 -4.46 5.07 8.81
CA TRP A 47 -4.33 3.74 9.39
C TRP A 47 -3.46 3.77 10.64
N LEU A 48 -2.31 4.42 10.60
CA LEU A 48 -1.40 4.51 11.76
C LEU A 48 -2.06 5.22 12.94
N GLU A 49 -2.70 6.35 12.73
CA GLU A 49 -3.38 7.10 13.79
C GLU A 49 -4.49 6.29 14.48
N LYS A 50 -5.15 5.40 13.73
CA LYS A 50 -6.20 4.53 14.27
C LYS A 50 -5.68 3.29 15.00
N ASN A 51 -4.49 2.82 14.67
CA ASN A 51 -4.01 1.50 15.07
C ASN A 51 -2.74 1.52 15.92
N VAL A 52 -2.04 2.65 15.98
CA VAL A 52 -0.74 2.78 16.66
C VAL A 52 -0.75 3.94 17.65
N SER A 53 -0.45 3.63 18.91
CA SER A 53 -0.33 4.61 19.98
C SER A 53 1.13 5.08 20.12
N VAL A 54 1.34 6.41 20.25
CA VAL A 54 2.67 7.04 20.43
C VAL A 54 2.99 7.21 21.92
N THR A 55 2.66 6.22 22.75
CA THR A 55 2.92 6.22 24.20
C THR A 55 3.96 5.19 24.62
N GLY A 56 4.58 4.53 23.66
CA GLY A 56 5.62 3.52 23.89
C GLY A 56 7.03 4.09 23.91
N THR A 57 8.00 3.23 24.17
CA THR A 57 9.45 3.56 24.15
C THR A 57 10.16 3.04 22.91
N SER A 58 9.54 2.09 22.18
CA SER A 58 10.14 1.46 21.00
C SER A 58 10.19 2.39 19.81
N ALA A 59 11.33 2.46 19.14
CA ALA A 59 11.54 3.16 17.88
C ALA A 59 11.32 2.24 16.66
N SER A 60 10.90 0.98 16.87
CA SER A 60 10.77 -0.03 15.82
C SER A 60 9.44 0.07 15.08
N ASP A 61 9.51 0.11 13.75
CA ASP A 61 8.33 -0.05 12.89
C ASP A 61 7.65 -1.42 13.08
N LYS A 62 8.44 -2.47 13.33
CA LYS A 62 7.92 -3.80 13.66
C LYS A 62 6.98 -3.75 14.86
N ASP A 63 7.37 -3.09 15.93
CA ASP A 63 6.51 -2.96 17.12
C ASP A 63 5.26 -2.13 16.85
N ALA A 64 5.31 -1.15 15.95
CA ALA A 64 4.13 -0.43 15.50
C ALA A 64 3.10 -1.37 14.86
N PHE A 65 3.54 -2.26 13.98
CA PHE A 65 2.65 -3.20 13.30
C PHE A 65 2.20 -4.35 14.18
N GLU A 66 3.09 -4.91 14.99
CA GLU A 66 2.83 -6.12 15.76
C GLU A 66 2.20 -5.84 17.13
N LYS A 67 2.60 -4.76 17.80
CA LYS A 67 2.15 -4.39 19.14
C LYS A 67 1.21 -3.18 19.19
N GLY A 68 1.22 -2.34 18.15
CA GLY A 68 0.41 -1.12 18.09
C GLY A 68 0.84 -0.03 19.07
N LYS A 69 2.08 -0.06 19.58
CA LYS A 69 2.58 0.89 20.57
C LYS A 69 4.07 1.18 20.36
N VAL A 70 4.42 2.45 20.12
CA VAL A 70 5.79 2.91 19.83
C VAL A 70 6.01 4.31 20.39
N ASN A 71 7.24 4.81 20.27
CA ASN A 71 7.54 6.24 20.43
C ASN A 71 7.35 6.96 19.06
N ASP A 72 7.58 8.27 19.04
CA ASP A 72 7.46 9.12 17.85
C ASP A 72 8.35 8.63 16.69
N THR A 73 9.58 8.21 16.97
CA THR A 73 10.49 7.63 15.97
C THR A 73 9.91 6.34 15.37
N GLY A 74 9.35 5.46 16.19
CA GLY A 74 8.73 4.21 15.73
C GLY A 74 7.51 4.46 14.87
N PHE A 75 6.70 5.48 15.19
CA PHE A 75 5.57 5.89 14.37
C PHE A 75 6.04 6.39 12.98
N CYS A 76 7.04 7.27 12.95
CA CYS A 76 7.64 7.76 11.70
C CYS A 76 8.26 6.64 10.86
N ASN A 77 8.94 5.68 11.50
CA ASN A 77 9.50 4.52 10.82
C ASN A 77 8.41 3.62 10.22
N ALA A 78 7.30 3.44 10.93
CA ALA A 78 6.16 2.68 10.42
C ALA A 78 5.50 3.36 9.21
N TYR A 79 5.32 4.68 9.26
CA TYR A 79 4.82 5.44 8.12
C TYR A 79 5.74 5.31 6.89
N LYS A 80 7.05 5.50 7.09
CA LYS A 80 8.04 5.27 6.04
C LYS A 80 7.96 3.86 5.46
N THR A 81 7.78 2.85 6.30
CA THR A 81 7.67 1.46 5.87
C THR A 81 6.43 1.24 5.01
N ILE A 82 5.25 1.75 5.40
CA ILE A 82 4.02 1.64 4.61
C ILE A 82 4.22 2.30 3.23
N LEU A 83 4.71 3.54 3.20
CA LEU A 83 4.86 4.26 1.94
C LEU A 83 5.95 3.65 1.03
N SER A 84 7.05 3.17 1.60
CA SER A 84 8.08 2.44 0.84
C SER A 84 7.52 1.14 0.26
N TYR A 85 6.62 0.49 0.98
CA TYR A 85 5.90 -0.68 0.51
C TYR A 85 4.96 -0.36 -0.67
N TYR A 86 4.47 0.88 -0.74
CA TYR A 86 3.74 1.41 -1.90
C TYR A 86 4.66 1.89 -3.04
N GLY A 87 5.98 1.77 -2.89
CA GLY A 87 6.96 2.23 -3.86
C GLY A 87 7.24 3.73 -3.81
N MET A 88 6.80 4.43 -2.77
CA MET A 88 7.00 5.87 -2.62
C MET A 88 8.34 6.19 -1.97
N LYS A 89 8.95 7.31 -2.36
CA LYS A 89 10.18 7.83 -1.74
C LYS A 89 9.83 8.62 -0.48
N VAL A 90 10.31 8.15 0.66
CA VAL A 90 10.01 8.75 1.98
C VAL A 90 11.30 8.95 2.76
N LYS A 91 11.44 10.11 3.37
CA LYS A 91 12.55 10.45 4.27
C LYS A 91 11.97 10.78 5.66
N VAL A 92 12.62 10.31 6.70
CA VAL A 92 12.36 10.71 8.08
C VAL A 92 13.30 11.84 8.43
N THR A 93 12.75 12.97 8.84
CA THR A 93 13.52 14.15 9.27
C THR A 93 13.29 14.41 10.76
N ALA A 94 14.28 14.96 11.44
CA ALA A 94 14.08 15.48 12.79
C ALA A 94 13.42 16.87 12.70
N GLY A 95 12.24 17.02 13.29
CA GLY A 95 11.62 18.30 13.56
C GLY A 95 12.17 18.96 14.83
N ASN A 96 11.70 20.15 15.14
CA ASN A 96 12.20 20.92 16.30
C ASN A 96 11.91 20.27 17.66
N SER A 97 10.83 19.51 17.78
CA SER A 97 10.40 18.84 19.01
C SER A 97 10.07 17.37 18.83
N HIS A 98 9.94 16.89 17.59
CA HIS A 98 9.60 15.51 17.25
C HIS A 98 10.15 15.15 15.88
N LYS A 99 10.15 13.87 15.54
CA LYS A 99 10.50 13.39 14.19
C LYS A 99 9.31 13.50 13.27
N GLU A 100 9.58 13.83 12.01
CA GLU A 100 8.54 13.98 11.00
C GLU A 100 8.97 13.32 9.68
N ASN A 101 8.00 12.81 8.95
CA ASN A 101 8.25 12.27 7.63
C ASN A 101 8.08 13.34 6.55
N THR A 102 8.99 13.35 5.59
CA THR A 102 8.81 14.08 4.34
C THR A 102 8.56 13.11 3.20
N VAL A 103 7.56 13.40 2.39
CA VAL A 103 7.13 12.61 1.24
C VAL A 103 7.21 13.46 -0.01
N VAL A 104 7.77 12.91 -1.08
CA VAL A 104 7.81 13.59 -2.39
C VAL A 104 6.73 12.99 -3.29
N ILE A 105 5.77 13.81 -3.70
CA ILE A 105 4.66 13.42 -4.56
C ILE A 105 4.63 14.37 -5.76
N ALA A 106 4.75 13.84 -6.96
CA ALA A 106 4.78 14.63 -8.21
C ALA A 106 5.79 15.80 -8.18
N GLY A 107 6.96 15.57 -7.56
CA GLY A 107 8.02 16.59 -7.45
C GLY A 107 7.84 17.61 -6.33
N LYS A 108 6.68 17.64 -5.65
CA LYS A 108 6.43 18.49 -4.48
C LYS A 108 6.72 17.74 -3.18
N THR A 109 7.38 18.39 -2.23
CA THR A 109 7.66 17.83 -0.90
C THR A 109 6.56 18.23 0.08
N TYR A 110 6.04 17.25 0.79
CA TYR A 110 5.05 17.40 1.85
C TYR A 110 5.61 16.89 3.17
N THR A 111 5.20 17.48 4.29
CA THR A 111 5.36 16.82 5.58
C THR A 111 4.12 15.98 5.89
N ALA A 112 4.26 14.96 6.74
CA ALA A 112 3.13 14.13 7.11
C ALA A 112 2.01 14.95 7.79
N SER A 113 2.38 15.95 8.59
CA SER A 113 1.44 16.87 9.25
C SER A 113 0.69 17.79 8.28
N THR A 114 1.30 18.17 7.15
CA THR A 114 0.69 19.07 6.15
C THR A 114 -0.12 18.31 5.11
N LEU A 115 0.15 17.03 4.89
CA LEU A 115 -0.56 16.21 3.90
C LEU A 115 -2.09 16.24 4.10
N LYS A 116 -2.57 16.13 5.32
CA LYS A 116 -4.01 16.18 5.61
C LYS A 116 -4.61 17.58 5.51
N LYS A 117 -3.83 18.62 5.76
CA LYS A 117 -4.29 20.02 5.72
C LYS A 117 -4.37 20.55 4.31
N GLU A 118 -3.43 20.15 3.46
CA GLU A 118 -3.37 20.55 2.05
C GLU A 118 -4.13 19.55 1.14
N SER A 119 -5.01 18.73 1.71
CA SER A 119 -5.81 17.82 0.92
C SER A 119 -6.54 18.59 -0.19
N PRO A 120 -6.19 18.40 -1.48
CA PRO A 120 -7.02 18.83 -2.59
C PRO A 120 -8.25 17.93 -2.72
N VAL A 121 -8.48 17.07 -1.73
CA VAL A 121 -9.73 16.33 -1.60
C VAL A 121 -10.78 17.39 -1.36
N ASP A 122 -11.31 17.85 -2.45
CA ASP A 122 -12.63 18.43 -2.48
C ASP A 122 -13.49 17.61 -1.51
N LYS A 123 -14.08 18.26 -0.48
CA LYS A 123 -14.92 17.62 0.53
C LYS A 123 -16.13 16.90 -0.08
N ASN A 124 -16.26 16.94 -1.37
CA ASN A 124 -17.16 16.20 -2.24
C ASN A 124 -16.51 14.95 -2.86
N TYR A 125 -15.51 14.33 -2.22
CA TYR A 125 -15.17 12.94 -2.53
C TYR A 125 -16.30 12.00 -2.05
N THR A 126 -17.50 12.30 -2.47
CA THR A 126 -18.42 11.26 -2.86
C THR A 126 -17.63 10.37 -3.79
N THR A 127 -17.62 9.08 -3.56
CA THR A 127 -17.24 8.01 -4.46
C THR A 127 -17.54 8.37 -5.92
N THR A 128 -16.85 9.38 -6.45
CA THR A 128 -16.77 9.58 -7.87
C THR A 128 -15.89 8.44 -8.33
N THR A 129 -16.54 7.30 -8.59
CA THR A 129 -16.10 6.41 -9.64
C THR A 129 -15.57 7.32 -10.72
N ILE A 130 -14.23 7.40 -10.86
CA ILE A 130 -13.65 8.09 -12.01
C ILE A 130 -14.31 7.39 -13.18
N PRO A 131 -15.14 8.08 -13.98
CA PRO A 131 -15.86 7.39 -15.03
C PRO A 131 -14.81 6.76 -15.92
N GLY A 132 -14.70 5.46 -15.90
CA GLY A 132 -14.08 4.79 -16.95
C GLY A 132 -13.20 3.60 -16.62
N VAL A 133 -12.18 3.66 -15.80
CA VAL A 133 -11.23 2.54 -15.66
C VAL A 133 -11.22 1.99 -14.25
N SER A 134 -11.53 0.70 -14.12
CA SER A 134 -11.41 -0.05 -12.88
C SER A 134 -10.58 -1.32 -13.09
N LEU A 135 -10.09 -1.88 -12.00
CA LEU A 135 -9.46 -3.20 -11.97
C LEU A 135 -10.29 -4.14 -11.11
N ASN A 136 -10.38 -5.39 -11.52
CA ASN A 136 -11.11 -6.42 -10.80
C ASN A 136 -10.58 -6.69 -9.39
N LYS A 137 -9.33 -6.30 -9.10
CA LYS A 137 -8.67 -6.42 -7.79
C LYS A 137 -7.46 -5.50 -7.71
N SER A 138 -7.07 -5.12 -6.50
CA SER A 138 -5.84 -4.35 -6.21
C SER A 138 -4.68 -5.22 -5.73
N THR A 139 -4.99 -6.44 -5.27
CA THR A 139 -4.01 -7.39 -4.76
C THR A 139 -4.21 -8.79 -5.32
N MET A 140 -3.14 -9.59 -5.31
CA MET A 140 -3.16 -10.98 -5.72
C MET A 140 -2.15 -11.78 -4.89
N ILE A 141 -2.58 -12.90 -4.33
CA ILE A 141 -1.72 -13.85 -3.63
C ILE A 141 -1.60 -15.09 -4.49
N LEU A 142 -0.38 -15.51 -4.80
CA LEU A 142 -0.09 -16.66 -5.63
C LEU A 142 0.99 -17.52 -4.98
N SER A 143 0.91 -18.84 -5.14
CA SER A 143 2.05 -19.73 -4.90
C SER A 143 2.97 -19.77 -6.11
N ILE A 144 4.26 -20.07 -5.91
CA ILE A 144 5.24 -20.20 -7.00
C ILE A 144 4.70 -21.11 -8.11
N GLY A 145 4.82 -20.68 -9.36
CA GLY A 145 4.34 -21.36 -10.56
C GLY A 145 2.86 -21.13 -10.88
N LYS A 146 2.07 -20.58 -9.95
CA LYS A 146 0.66 -20.25 -10.21
C LYS A 146 0.51 -18.94 -10.98
N LYS A 147 -0.65 -18.79 -11.60
CA LYS A 147 -1.00 -17.64 -12.45
C LYS A 147 -2.30 -17.02 -11.98
N GLY A 148 -2.43 -15.71 -12.17
CA GLY A 148 -3.65 -14.96 -11.95
C GLY A 148 -3.74 -13.81 -12.96
N THR A 149 -4.89 -13.15 -13.05
CA THR A 149 -5.09 -12.10 -14.05
C THR A 149 -5.70 -10.87 -13.40
N PHE A 150 -5.10 -9.69 -13.64
CA PHE A 150 -5.72 -8.39 -13.43
C PHE A 150 -6.52 -8.03 -14.69
N ILE A 151 -7.79 -7.74 -14.52
CA ILE A 151 -8.69 -7.43 -15.64
C ILE A 151 -9.10 -5.97 -15.53
N PRO A 152 -8.65 -5.11 -16.45
CA PRO A 152 -9.13 -3.74 -16.55
C PRO A 152 -10.53 -3.71 -17.16
N SER A 153 -11.31 -2.72 -16.77
CA SER A 153 -12.65 -2.46 -17.29
C SER A 153 -12.82 -0.97 -17.52
N GLY A 154 -13.54 -0.56 -18.56
CA GLY A 154 -13.85 0.83 -18.87
C GLY A 154 -12.72 1.65 -19.51
N ASN A 155 -11.57 1.04 -19.82
CA ASN A 155 -10.47 1.71 -20.52
C ASN A 155 -10.83 1.94 -22.01
N LYS A 156 -10.49 3.14 -22.50
CA LYS A 156 -10.70 3.54 -23.92
C LYS A 156 -9.44 3.32 -24.77
N LYS A 157 -8.27 3.27 -24.15
CA LYS A 157 -6.97 3.12 -24.81
C LYS A 157 -6.32 1.79 -24.45
N ALA A 158 -5.31 1.41 -25.21
CA ALA A 158 -4.51 0.23 -24.95
C ALA A 158 -3.88 0.29 -23.53
N VAL A 159 -3.80 -0.88 -22.91
CA VAL A 159 -3.24 -1.05 -21.58
C VAL A 159 -1.80 -1.52 -21.69
N THR A 160 -0.92 -0.92 -20.92
CA THR A 160 0.46 -1.39 -20.75
C THR A 160 0.68 -1.88 -19.32
N TRP A 161 1.42 -2.97 -19.18
CA TRP A 161 1.69 -3.62 -17.92
C TRP A 161 3.19 -3.72 -17.67
N THR A 162 3.61 -3.43 -16.43
CA THR A 162 4.99 -3.62 -15.98
C THR A 162 5.03 -4.24 -14.58
N SER A 163 6.13 -4.90 -14.25
CA SER A 163 6.39 -5.45 -12.91
C SER A 163 7.62 -4.78 -12.30
N SER A 164 7.52 -4.40 -11.04
CA SER A 164 8.65 -3.86 -10.26
C SER A 164 9.74 -4.89 -9.98
N SER A 165 9.38 -6.18 -10.00
CA SER A 165 10.31 -7.30 -9.80
C SER A 165 9.94 -8.50 -10.68
N LYS A 166 10.56 -8.59 -11.85
CA LYS A 166 10.35 -9.69 -12.78
C LYS A 166 10.88 -11.03 -12.25
N THR A 167 11.76 -11.00 -11.25
CA THR A 167 12.23 -12.21 -10.56
C THR A 167 11.17 -12.80 -9.64
N VAL A 168 10.31 -11.97 -9.06
CA VAL A 168 9.21 -12.40 -8.18
C VAL A 168 7.97 -12.74 -9.01
N ALA A 169 7.53 -11.83 -9.88
CA ALA A 169 6.37 -12.02 -10.72
C ALA A 169 6.52 -11.30 -12.07
N VAL A 170 6.13 -11.93 -13.14
CA VAL A 170 6.03 -11.34 -14.48
C VAL A 170 4.58 -11.13 -14.86
N VAL A 171 4.31 -10.11 -15.66
CA VAL A 171 2.99 -9.82 -16.21
C VAL A 171 3.07 -9.73 -17.73
N ASP A 172 2.09 -10.28 -18.43
CA ASP A 172 1.99 -10.18 -19.89
C ASP A 172 1.11 -9.00 -20.34
N LYS A 173 0.99 -8.80 -21.63
CA LYS A 173 0.20 -7.72 -22.24
C LYS A 173 -1.31 -7.81 -21.94
N LYS A 174 -1.80 -8.98 -21.49
CA LYS A 174 -3.21 -9.23 -21.12
C LYS A 174 -3.45 -9.10 -19.60
N GLY A 175 -2.46 -8.64 -18.84
CA GLY A 175 -2.56 -8.54 -17.37
C GLY A 175 -2.44 -9.88 -16.64
N LYS A 176 -2.02 -10.96 -17.32
CA LYS A 176 -1.80 -12.27 -16.70
C LYS A 176 -0.46 -12.29 -15.99
N VAL A 177 -0.51 -12.48 -14.69
CA VAL A 177 0.63 -12.56 -13.80
C VAL A 177 1.06 -14.01 -13.65
N THR A 178 2.38 -14.26 -13.70
CA THR A 178 2.98 -15.57 -13.38
C THR A 178 3.93 -15.39 -12.20
N ALA A 179 3.69 -16.12 -11.11
CA ALA A 179 4.53 -16.14 -9.93
C ALA A 179 5.80 -16.97 -10.17
N LYS A 180 6.97 -16.39 -9.91
CA LYS A 180 8.30 -17.00 -10.18
C LYS A 180 9.05 -17.38 -8.91
N LYS A 181 9.11 -16.49 -7.93
CA LYS A 181 9.87 -16.64 -6.69
C LYS A 181 9.09 -16.00 -5.56
N ALA A 182 9.22 -16.53 -4.35
CA ALA A 182 8.62 -15.95 -3.15
C ALA A 182 9.08 -14.50 -2.95
N GLY A 183 8.15 -13.65 -2.56
CA GLY A 183 8.36 -12.22 -2.36
C GLY A 183 7.17 -11.39 -2.84
N THR A 184 7.40 -10.11 -2.99
CA THR A 184 6.37 -9.14 -3.41
C THR A 184 6.80 -8.39 -4.67
N ALA A 185 5.86 -8.18 -5.57
CA ALA A 185 6.03 -7.31 -6.73
C ALA A 185 4.84 -6.37 -6.87
N VAL A 186 5.09 -5.14 -7.31
CA VAL A 186 4.06 -4.21 -7.73
C VAL A 186 3.89 -4.33 -9.24
N ILE A 187 2.67 -4.64 -9.66
CA ILE A 187 2.27 -4.64 -11.07
C ILE A 187 1.65 -3.29 -11.38
N THR A 188 2.24 -2.59 -12.32
CA THR A 188 1.77 -1.28 -12.75
C THR A 188 1.04 -1.40 -14.08
N MET A 189 -0.18 -0.91 -14.12
CA MET A 189 -0.98 -0.73 -15.32
C MET A 189 -1.02 0.74 -15.71
N LYS A 190 -0.84 1.05 -16.99
CA LYS A 190 -1.05 2.39 -17.55
C LYS A 190 -2.04 2.35 -18.68
N THR A 191 -3.04 3.22 -18.63
CA THR A 191 -4.04 3.43 -19.69
C THR A 191 -4.71 4.79 -19.51
N ASP A 192 -5.21 5.39 -20.57
CA ASP A 192 -5.96 6.67 -20.56
C ASP A 192 -5.24 7.81 -19.81
N GLY A 193 -3.89 7.83 -19.87
CA GLY A 193 -3.05 8.83 -19.18
C GLY A 193 -2.92 8.62 -17.65
N LYS A 194 -3.47 7.53 -17.10
CA LYS A 194 -3.45 7.21 -15.68
C LYS A 194 -2.60 5.97 -15.38
N THR A 195 -2.15 5.89 -14.14
CA THR A 195 -1.35 4.77 -13.62
C THR A 195 -2.10 4.10 -12.48
N TYR A 196 -2.18 2.77 -12.54
CA TYR A 196 -2.81 1.92 -11.53
C TYR A 196 -1.76 0.95 -11.02
N GLN A 197 -1.70 0.73 -9.71
CA GLN A 197 -0.74 -0.17 -9.10
C GLN A 197 -1.47 -1.28 -8.34
N CYS A 198 -1.06 -2.51 -8.60
CA CYS A 198 -1.57 -3.71 -7.96
C CYS A 198 -0.43 -4.45 -7.30
N ARG A 199 -0.69 -5.04 -6.15
CA ARG A 199 0.30 -5.81 -5.43
C ARG A 199 0.16 -7.29 -5.68
N VAL A 200 1.28 -7.96 -5.90
CA VAL A 200 1.35 -9.43 -6.00
C VAL A 200 2.26 -9.95 -4.90
N CYS A 201 1.70 -10.77 -4.01
CA CYS A 201 2.44 -11.54 -3.03
C CYS A 201 2.62 -12.96 -3.56
N VAL A 202 3.85 -13.42 -3.61
CA VAL A 202 4.17 -14.80 -4.00
C VAL A 202 4.67 -15.56 -2.79
N ASN A 203 3.94 -16.59 -2.42
CA ASN A 203 4.30 -17.51 -1.33
C ASN A 203 5.07 -18.71 -1.86
N ASN A 204 5.86 -19.34 -0.99
CA ASN A 204 6.45 -20.64 -1.29
C ASN A 204 5.35 -21.64 -1.69
N LYS A 205 5.72 -22.65 -2.47
CA LYS A 205 4.83 -23.77 -2.73
C LYS A 205 4.44 -24.40 -1.39
N ALA A 206 3.14 -24.49 -1.13
CA ALA A 206 2.66 -25.37 -0.08
C ALA A 206 2.96 -26.83 -0.45
#